data_cf2a56b119b444e81a42b1d852d2b6e5
#
_entry.id   cf2a56b119b444e81a42b1d852d2b6e5
#
_cell.length_a   1.000
_cell.length_b   1.000
_cell.length_c   1.000
_cell.angle_alpha   90.00
_cell.angle_beta   90.00
_cell.angle_gamma   90.00
#
_symmetry.space_group_name_H-M   'P 1'
#
loop_
_entity.id
_entity.type
_entity.pdbx_description
1 polymer ?
#
loop_
_entity_poly.entity_id
_entity_poly.type
_entity_poly.pdbx_seq_one_letter_code
_entity_poly.pdbx_strand_id
1 'polypeptide(L)'
;MRFSRGLSVESAFIVRAPVKTTLGLLQNWNPTRHSELKVYLSGDLSGRGPGEFQSLSTAPGNSSVKAFVEATEKLPGDPSKLQLSAAEVKEFAPGSGSEGAIPAPVVTFWSQVLSQRLKSFVSGGLSSQPAYQTAGGNIVPEEEIAALLKESPSARSQFAPLISSTAIGGGRGSVSPNLYWQLFDVEGQAAVSLNAFYARPVGDGWQTADLGYYGSGGFYALVSFHQLWPVQVNGTDATLVWRVDLTSASALSELRGVERLGSGAAMMREVQKGIKAFLRDAR
;
A
#
# COMPACT_ATOMS: atom_id res chain seq x y z
N MET A 1 -19.61 0.78 7.93
CA MET A 1 -18.56 -0.09 8.46
C MET A 1 -18.53 0.01 9.98
N ARG A 2 -18.63 -1.11 10.71
CA ARG A 2 -18.59 -1.15 12.19
C ARG A 2 -17.15 -1.08 12.73
N PHE A 3 -16.20 -1.53 11.94
CA PHE A 3 -14.78 -1.44 12.27
C PHE A 3 -14.32 0.02 12.24
N SER A 4 -14.03 0.59 13.42
CA SER A 4 -13.82 2.03 13.58
C SER A 4 -12.62 2.57 12.79
N ARG A 5 -11.57 1.78 12.63
CA ARG A 5 -10.37 2.12 11.84
C ARG A 5 -10.50 1.84 10.35
N GLY A 6 -11.57 1.17 9.91
CA GLY A 6 -11.74 0.73 8.52
C GLY A 6 -12.51 1.73 7.67
N LEU A 7 -12.14 1.83 6.40
CA LEU A 7 -12.85 2.56 5.36
C LEU A 7 -12.87 1.72 4.08
N SER A 8 -13.96 1.81 3.31
CA SER A 8 -14.13 1.13 2.03
C SER A 8 -14.64 2.12 0.99
N VAL A 9 -14.07 2.04 -0.21
CA VAL A 9 -14.52 2.79 -1.39
C VAL A 9 -14.64 1.83 -2.57
N GLU A 10 -15.76 1.92 -3.29
CA GLU A 10 -15.99 1.16 -4.51
C GLU A 10 -16.06 2.11 -5.71
N SER A 11 -15.54 1.67 -6.84
CA SER A 11 -15.57 2.41 -8.10
C SER A 11 -15.65 1.46 -9.29
N ALA A 12 -16.16 1.96 -10.43
CA ALA A 12 -16.14 1.25 -11.68
C ALA A 12 -15.75 2.20 -12.81
N PHE A 13 -14.96 1.69 -13.75
CA PHE A 13 -14.52 2.47 -14.91
C PHE A 13 -14.18 1.55 -16.09
N ILE A 14 -14.08 2.17 -17.28
CA ILE A 14 -13.73 1.45 -18.51
C ILE A 14 -12.33 1.87 -18.97
N VAL A 15 -11.50 0.87 -19.25
CA VAL A 15 -10.21 1.02 -19.94
C VAL A 15 -10.42 0.64 -21.40
N ARG A 16 -10.03 1.53 -22.34
CA ARG A 16 -10.15 1.29 -23.78
C ARG A 16 -9.01 0.42 -24.32
N ALA A 17 -8.84 -0.73 -23.70
CA ALA A 17 -7.84 -1.74 -24.04
C ALA A 17 -8.37 -3.13 -23.70
N PRO A 18 -7.93 -4.20 -24.37
CA PRO A 18 -8.25 -5.57 -24.02
C PRO A 18 -7.81 -5.92 -22.60
N VAL A 19 -8.47 -6.91 -21.96
CA VAL A 19 -8.24 -7.29 -20.56
C VAL A 19 -6.77 -7.61 -20.27
N LYS A 20 -6.07 -8.33 -21.14
CA LYS A 20 -4.65 -8.67 -20.95
C LYS A 20 -3.75 -7.43 -20.98
N THR A 21 -4.04 -6.48 -21.87
CA THR A 21 -3.33 -5.18 -21.91
C THR A 21 -3.59 -4.38 -20.65
N THR A 22 -4.85 -4.30 -20.21
CA THR A 22 -5.24 -3.61 -18.96
C THR A 22 -4.56 -4.23 -17.74
N LEU A 23 -4.49 -5.56 -17.67
CA LEU A 23 -3.76 -6.26 -16.61
C LEU A 23 -2.27 -5.88 -16.60
N GLY A 24 -1.62 -5.92 -17.77
CA GLY A 24 -0.20 -5.53 -17.89
C GLY A 24 0.04 -4.07 -17.48
N LEU A 25 -0.88 -3.17 -17.81
CA LEU A 25 -0.81 -1.78 -17.38
C LEU A 25 -0.95 -1.64 -15.86
N LEU A 26 -1.91 -2.32 -15.23
CA LEU A 26 -2.08 -2.32 -13.77
C LEU A 26 -0.84 -2.86 -13.05
N GLN A 27 -0.27 -3.95 -13.57
CA GLN A 27 0.87 -4.64 -12.98
C GLN A 27 2.17 -3.82 -13.04
N ASN A 28 2.33 -3.01 -14.09
CA ASN A 28 3.56 -2.25 -14.35
C ASN A 28 3.34 -0.73 -14.27
N TRP A 29 2.23 -0.30 -13.66
CA TRP A 29 1.93 1.12 -13.57
C TRP A 29 2.90 1.85 -12.64
N ASN A 30 3.46 2.95 -13.15
CA ASN A 30 4.38 3.77 -12.37
C ASN A 30 3.74 5.11 -11.96
N PRO A 31 3.21 5.23 -10.74
CA PRO A 31 2.55 6.45 -10.26
C PRO A 31 3.49 7.64 -10.07
N THR A 32 4.82 7.44 -10.05
CA THR A 32 5.79 8.55 -9.87
C THR A 32 5.77 9.53 -11.05
N ARG A 33 5.20 9.14 -12.20
CA ARG A 33 5.02 10.01 -13.37
C ARG A 33 3.92 11.05 -13.18
N HIS A 34 3.13 10.95 -12.11
CA HIS A 34 1.97 11.77 -11.84
C HIS A 34 2.16 12.52 -10.52
N SER A 35 2.64 13.77 -10.61
CA SER A 35 2.96 14.60 -9.42
C SER A 35 1.77 14.82 -8.49
N GLU A 36 0.53 14.80 -9.02
CA GLU A 36 -0.70 14.91 -8.24
C GLU A 36 -0.96 13.75 -7.30
N LEU A 37 -0.33 12.58 -7.54
CA LEU A 37 -0.44 11.40 -6.68
C LEU A 37 0.57 11.43 -5.53
N LYS A 38 1.55 12.34 -5.60
CA LYS A 38 2.58 12.51 -4.58
C LYS A 38 3.33 11.23 -4.22
N VAL A 39 3.53 10.33 -5.19
CA VAL A 39 4.43 9.19 -5.07
C VAL A 39 5.79 9.63 -5.56
N TYR A 40 6.76 9.67 -4.66
CA TYR A 40 8.08 10.23 -4.93
C TYR A 40 9.05 9.21 -5.52
N LEU A 41 9.01 7.98 -5.00
CA LEU A 41 9.85 6.87 -5.44
C LEU A 41 9.01 5.59 -5.51
N SER A 42 9.39 4.69 -6.42
CA SER A 42 8.86 3.34 -6.52
C SER A 42 9.95 2.42 -7.05
N GLY A 43 10.01 1.19 -6.56
CA GLY A 43 10.97 0.19 -7.00
C GLY A 43 10.45 -1.23 -6.83
N ASP A 44 10.84 -2.11 -7.76
CA ASP A 44 10.56 -3.54 -7.68
C ASP A 44 11.48 -4.20 -6.64
N LEU A 45 11.01 -5.29 -6.04
CA LEU A 45 11.72 -6.04 -5.00
C LEU A 45 12.15 -7.43 -5.48
N SER A 46 12.76 -7.48 -6.67
CA SER A 46 13.23 -8.73 -7.28
C SER A 46 14.46 -9.32 -6.59
N GLY A 47 15.39 -8.48 -6.12
CA GLY A 47 16.64 -8.88 -5.46
C GLY A 47 16.49 -9.25 -3.98
N ARG A 48 15.40 -8.81 -3.33
CA ARG A 48 15.02 -9.11 -1.93
C ARG A 48 16.09 -8.75 -0.88
N GLY A 49 16.98 -7.81 -1.18
CA GLY A 49 18.06 -7.38 -0.30
C GLY A 49 17.99 -5.91 0.12
N PRO A 50 18.82 -5.47 1.09
CA PRO A 50 18.86 -4.08 1.55
C PRO A 50 19.20 -3.07 0.44
N GLY A 51 19.94 -3.51 -0.59
CA GLY A 51 20.30 -2.67 -1.74
C GLY A 51 19.11 -2.15 -2.54
N GLU A 52 17.96 -2.83 -2.50
CA GLU A 52 16.72 -2.41 -3.16
C GLU A 52 16.20 -1.07 -2.64
N PHE A 53 16.56 -0.68 -1.42
CA PHE A 53 16.07 0.53 -0.77
C PHE A 53 17.08 1.68 -0.78
N GLN A 54 18.27 1.51 -1.37
CA GLN A 54 19.30 2.55 -1.42
C GLN A 54 18.85 3.80 -2.19
N SER A 55 17.93 3.64 -3.16
CA SER A 55 17.32 4.76 -3.87
C SER A 55 16.49 5.71 -2.97
N LEU A 56 16.21 5.37 -1.70
CA LEU A 56 15.69 6.32 -0.72
C LEU A 56 16.57 7.57 -0.61
N SER A 57 17.88 7.46 -0.81
CA SER A 57 18.81 8.60 -0.84
C SER A 57 18.50 9.62 -1.93
N THR A 58 17.79 9.22 -3.00
CA THR A 58 17.41 10.08 -4.12
C THR A 58 16.05 10.77 -3.93
N ALA A 59 15.43 10.62 -2.76
CA ALA A 59 14.15 11.25 -2.45
C ALA A 59 14.21 12.78 -2.62
N PRO A 60 13.09 13.44 -2.99
CA PRO A 60 13.08 14.89 -3.15
C PRO A 60 13.22 15.61 -1.81
N GLY A 61 13.90 16.77 -1.79
CA GLY A 61 14.10 17.60 -0.59
C GLY A 61 12.88 18.45 -0.20
N ASN A 62 11.67 17.86 -0.21
CA ASN A 62 10.42 18.54 0.14
C ASN A 62 10.08 18.44 1.63
N SER A 63 9.02 19.15 2.06
CA SER A 63 8.58 19.19 3.46
C SER A 63 8.14 17.83 4.00
N SER A 64 7.49 17.00 3.18
CA SER A 64 7.01 15.68 3.60
C SER A 64 8.17 14.73 3.88
N VAL A 65 9.21 14.74 3.04
CA VAL A 65 10.42 13.93 3.24
C VAL A 65 11.20 14.42 4.46
N LYS A 66 11.31 15.75 4.66
CA LYS A 66 11.92 16.30 5.89
C LYS A 66 11.19 15.85 7.14
N ALA A 67 9.85 15.87 7.15
CA ALA A 67 9.06 15.40 8.28
C ALA A 67 9.28 13.90 8.58
N PHE A 68 9.45 13.08 7.56
CA PHE A 68 9.80 11.66 7.70
C PHE A 68 11.19 11.46 8.31
N VAL A 69 12.19 12.23 7.86
CA VAL A 69 13.55 12.22 8.41
C VAL A 69 13.52 12.65 9.88
N GLU A 70 12.88 13.78 10.20
CA GLU A 70 12.75 14.28 11.57
C GLU A 70 12.06 13.29 12.51
N ALA A 71 11.02 12.58 12.03
CA ALA A 71 10.35 11.56 12.82
C ALA A 71 11.28 10.36 13.08
N THR A 72 12.11 9.98 12.10
CA THR A 72 13.09 8.90 12.26
C THR A 72 14.23 9.29 13.22
N GLU A 73 14.76 10.50 13.12
CA GLU A 73 15.84 11.00 13.97
C GLU A 73 15.42 11.14 15.45
N LYS A 74 14.13 11.23 15.74
CA LYS A 74 13.60 11.23 17.12
C LYS A 74 13.57 9.86 17.77
N LEU A 75 13.84 8.78 17.04
CA LEU A 75 13.95 7.44 17.60
C LEU A 75 15.21 7.30 18.51
N PRO A 76 15.14 6.54 19.58
CA PRO A 76 13.99 5.79 20.08
C PRO A 76 13.03 6.59 20.99
N GLY A 77 13.30 7.88 21.21
CA GLY A 77 12.58 8.70 22.19
C GLY A 77 11.11 8.95 21.88
N ASP A 78 10.75 9.18 20.60
CA ASP A 78 9.37 9.39 20.17
C ASP A 78 9.06 8.61 18.86
N PRO A 79 8.63 7.34 18.97
CA PRO A 79 8.23 6.54 17.82
C PRO A 79 6.80 6.82 17.34
N SER A 80 6.04 7.72 17.96
CA SER A 80 4.58 7.88 17.78
C SER A 80 4.14 8.20 16.35
N LYS A 81 5.03 8.79 15.54
CA LYS A 81 4.77 9.15 14.14
C LYS A 81 5.14 8.06 13.14
N LEU A 82 5.71 6.95 13.59
CA LEU A 82 6.18 5.87 12.75
C LEU A 82 5.54 4.54 13.18
N GLN A 83 5.21 3.72 12.19
CA GLN A 83 4.63 2.39 12.42
C GLN A 83 5.76 1.35 12.48
N LEU A 84 6.33 1.18 13.65
CA LEU A 84 7.44 0.29 13.93
C LEU A 84 7.08 -0.66 15.08
N SER A 85 7.71 -1.82 15.12
CA SER A 85 7.69 -2.69 16.29
C SER A 85 8.69 -2.19 17.36
N ALA A 86 8.52 -2.62 18.60
CA ALA A 86 9.43 -2.26 19.68
C ALA A 86 10.89 -2.69 19.44
N ALA A 87 11.10 -3.76 18.67
CA ALA A 87 12.43 -4.21 18.29
C ALA A 87 13.06 -3.27 17.26
N GLU A 88 12.30 -2.91 16.20
CA GLU A 88 12.77 -2.01 15.15
C GLU A 88 13.12 -0.61 15.67
N VAL A 89 12.35 -0.08 16.61
CA VAL A 89 12.63 1.23 17.25
C VAL A 89 14.03 1.27 17.87
N LYS A 90 14.50 0.15 18.45
CA LYS A 90 15.81 0.04 19.11
C LYS A 90 16.98 -0.09 18.14
N GLU A 91 16.70 -0.40 16.87
CA GLU A 91 17.75 -0.60 15.86
C GLU A 91 18.27 0.74 15.28
N PHE A 92 17.58 1.86 15.54
CA PHE A 92 18.02 3.16 15.04
C PHE A 92 19.26 3.63 15.79
N ALA A 93 20.36 3.82 15.06
CA ALA A 93 21.60 4.41 15.57
C ALA A 93 21.76 5.80 14.93
N PRO A 94 21.67 6.89 15.72
CA PRO A 94 21.95 8.22 15.22
C PRO A 94 23.38 8.32 14.70
N GLY A 95 23.57 8.99 13.57
CA GLY A 95 24.89 9.20 12.98
C GLY A 95 24.97 10.58 12.30
N SER A 96 26.18 11.06 12.10
CA SER A 96 26.43 12.29 11.34
C SER A 96 26.51 11.96 9.84
N GLY A 97 25.58 12.50 9.06
CA GLY A 97 25.61 12.43 7.61
C GLY A 97 24.62 13.44 7.04
N SER A 98 25.12 14.38 6.25
CA SER A 98 24.33 15.51 5.75
C SER A 98 24.17 15.54 4.22
N GLU A 99 24.56 14.50 3.49
CA GLU A 99 24.40 14.44 2.06
C GLU A 99 23.04 13.86 1.67
N GLY A 100 22.30 14.59 0.79
CA GLY A 100 20.99 14.20 0.29
C GLY A 100 19.81 14.65 1.17
N ALA A 101 18.59 14.45 0.67
CA ALA A 101 17.36 14.81 1.36
C ALA A 101 17.04 13.84 2.50
N ILE A 102 17.48 12.58 2.40
CA ILE A 102 17.44 11.58 3.47
C ILE A 102 18.89 11.24 3.84
N PRO A 103 19.31 11.54 5.08
CA PRO A 103 20.68 11.24 5.58
C PRO A 103 21.03 9.75 5.56
N ALA A 104 22.29 9.42 5.33
CA ALA A 104 22.73 8.02 5.23
C ALA A 104 22.35 7.12 6.42
N PRO A 105 22.40 7.57 7.69
CA PRO A 105 21.93 6.76 8.83
C PRO A 105 20.44 6.41 8.73
N VAL A 106 19.60 7.35 8.25
CA VAL A 106 18.17 7.14 8.05
C VAL A 106 17.92 6.15 6.90
N VAL A 107 18.64 6.29 5.78
CA VAL A 107 18.58 5.33 4.66
C VAL A 107 18.99 3.93 5.12
N THR A 108 20.07 3.81 5.90
CA THR A 108 20.55 2.52 6.42
C THR A 108 19.51 1.86 7.33
N PHE A 109 18.96 2.60 8.26
CA PHE A 109 17.92 2.12 9.18
C PHE A 109 16.70 1.60 8.40
N TRP A 110 16.14 2.42 7.50
CA TRP A 110 14.97 2.01 6.72
C TRP A 110 15.27 0.86 5.79
N SER A 111 16.46 0.80 5.18
CA SER A 111 16.86 -0.33 4.35
C SER A 111 16.90 -1.64 5.15
N GLN A 112 17.32 -1.62 6.41
CA GLN A 112 17.30 -2.78 7.31
C GLN A 112 15.88 -3.18 7.68
N VAL A 113 15.07 -2.25 8.21
CA VAL A 113 13.67 -2.50 8.59
C VAL A 113 12.88 -3.08 7.42
N LEU A 114 12.94 -2.44 6.26
CA LEU A 114 12.19 -2.86 5.07
C LEU A 114 12.65 -4.23 4.57
N SER A 115 13.96 -4.52 4.61
CA SER A 115 14.48 -5.84 4.22
C SER A 115 14.05 -6.94 5.18
N GLN A 116 13.98 -6.68 6.47
CA GLN A 116 13.50 -7.65 7.46
C GLN A 116 12.02 -7.94 7.27
N ARG A 117 11.19 -6.90 7.08
CA ARG A 117 9.75 -7.04 6.81
C ARG A 117 9.48 -7.75 5.48
N LEU A 118 10.24 -7.44 4.43
CA LEU A 118 10.18 -8.14 3.16
C LEU A 118 10.49 -9.64 3.34
N LYS A 119 11.58 -9.99 4.04
CA LYS A 119 11.94 -11.39 4.33
C LYS A 119 10.85 -12.11 5.12
N SER A 120 10.28 -11.46 6.14
CA SER A 120 9.18 -11.98 6.93
C SER A 120 7.96 -12.27 6.05
N PHE A 121 7.58 -11.32 5.18
CA PHE A 121 6.45 -11.49 4.27
C PHE A 121 6.68 -12.65 3.27
N VAL A 122 7.86 -12.72 2.68
CA VAL A 122 8.21 -13.79 1.74
C VAL A 122 8.20 -15.18 2.40
N SER A 123 8.59 -15.26 3.69
CA SER A 123 8.65 -16.52 4.44
C SER A 123 7.30 -16.99 4.96
N GLY A 124 6.44 -16.09 5.45
CA GLY A 124 5.22 -16.45 6.16
C GLY A 124 3.98 -15.63 5.81
N GLY A 125 4.04 -14.70 4.85
CA GLY A 125 2.91 -13.84 4.49
C GLY A 125 2.61 -12.78 5.56
N LEU A 126 1.34 -12.34 5.61
CA LEU A 126 0.88 -11.31 6.56
C LEU A 126 1.05 -11.72 8.02
N SER A 127 0.85 -13.00 8.35
CA SER A 127 0.94 -13.51 9.72
C SER A 127 2.35 -13.41 10.32
N SER A 128 3.37 -13.26 9.48
CA SER A 128 4.75 -13.08 9.90
C SER A 128 5.17 -11.62 10.04
N GLN A 129 4.27 -10.67 9.77
CA GLN A 129 4.60 -9.26 9.91
C GLN A 129 4.65 -8.83 11.38
N PRO A 130 5.74 -8.17 11.83
CA PRO A 130 5.79 -7.60 13.18
C PRO A 130 4.63 -6.60 13.39
N ALA A 131 4.01 -6.68 14.57
CA ALA A 131 2.98 -5.74 14.97
C ALA A 131 3.56 -4.31 15.11
N TYR A 132 2.74 -3.30 14.83
CA TYR A 132 3.08 -1.90 15.09
C TYR A 132 2.82 -1.59 16.57
N GLN A 133 3.78 -0.94 17.22
CA GLN A 133 3.59 -0.41 18.56
C GLN A 133 2.92 0.97 18.49
N THR A 134 1.79 1.13 19.15
CA THR A 134 1.07 2.40 19.25
C THR A 134 0.74 2.71 20.70
N ALA A 135 0.35 3.96 20.98
CA ALA A 135 -0.11 4.34 22.33
C ALA A 135 -1.35 3.55 22.79
N GLY A 136 -2.16 3.07 21.84
CA GLY A 136 -3.37 2.26 22.10
C GLY A 136 -3.16 0.75 22.16
N GLY A 137 -1.91 0.27 22.07
CA GLY A 137 -1.54 -1.14 22.01
C GLY A 137 -0.92 -1.55 20.68
N ASN A 138 -0.78 -2.84 20.47
CA ASN A 138 -0.20 -3.38 19.25
C ASN A 138 -1.27 -3.49 18.13
N ILE A 139 -0.90 -3.13 16.91
CA ILE A 139 -1.68 -3.31 15.70
C ILE A 139 -1.04 -4.42 14.86
N VAL A 140 -1.81 -5.46 14.58
CA VAL A 140 -1.37 -6.62 13.78
C VAL A 140 -1.93 -6.46 12.36
N PRO A 141 -1.09 -6.31 11.31
CA PRO A 141 -1.58 -6.09 9.94
C PRO A 141 -2.56 -7.16 9.43
N GLU A 142 -2.35 -8.43 9.77
CA GLU A 142 -3.25 -9.53 9.40
C GLU A 142 -4.65 -9.36 10.01
N GLU A 143 -4.74 -8.95 11.28
CA GLU A 143 -6.03 -8.71 11.95
C GLU A 143 -6.77 -7.52 11.35
N GLU A 144 -6.04 -6.48 10.93
CA GLU A 144 -6.61 -5.31 10.26
C GLU A 144 -7.22 -5.72 8.90
N ILE A 145 -6.51 -6.51 8.09
CA ILE A 145 -7.04 -7.03 6.81
C ILE A 145 -8.25 -7.93 7.06
N ALA A 146 -8.20 -8.82 8.03
CA ALA A 146 -9.33 -9.70 8.37
C ALA A 146 -10.57 -8.89 8.79
N ALA A 147 -10.38 -7.83 9.58
CA ALA A 147 -11.47 -6.93 10.00
C ALA A 147 -12.05 -6.15 8.81
N LEU A 148 -11.23 -5.63 7.89
CA LEU A 148 -11.67 -4.96 6.67
C LEU A 148 -12.51 -5.89 5.79
N LEU A 149 -12.05 -7.11 5.56
CA LEU A 149 -12.76 -8.12 4.76
C LEU A 149 -14.08 -8.55 5.40
N LYS A 150 -14.13 -8.65 6.73
CA LYS A 150 -15.37 -8.96 7.46
C LYS A 150 -16.43 -7.88 7.24
N GLU A 151 -16.03 -6.63 7.16
CA GLU A 151 -16.94 -5.49 6.97
C GLU A 151 -17.30 -5.23 5.50
N SER A 152 -16.68 -5.96 4.55
CA SER A 152 -16.89 -5.84 3.11
C SER A 152 -17.31 -7.19 2.50
N PRO A 153 -18.51 -7.69 2.80
CA PRO A 153 -18.95 -9.03 2.41
C PRO A 153 -19.02 -9.19 0.87
N SER A 154 -19.35 -8.14 0.12
CA SER A 154 -19.35 -8.15 -1.34
C SER A 154 -17.94 -8.43 -1.89
N ALA A 155 -16.96 -7.66 -1.46
CA ALA A 155 -15.56 -7.87 -1.85
C ALA A 155 -15.05 -9.25 -1.40
N ARG A 156 -15.31 -9.63 -0.15
CA ARG A 156 -14.89 -10.93 0.37
C ARG A 156 -15.47 -12.09 -0.43
N SER A 157 -16.74 -12.02 -0.83
CA SER A 157 -17.39 -13.06 -1.62
C SER A 157 -16.86 -13.11 -3.05
N GLN A 158 -16.80 -11.95 -3.72
CA GLN A 158 -16.36 -11.86 -5.12
C GLN A 158 -14.91 -12.29 -5.29
N PHE A 159 -14.04 -11.91 -4.36
CA PHE A 159 -12.59 -12.20 -4.43
C PHE A 159 -12.18 -13.40 -3.58
N ALA A 160 -13.12 -14.21 -3.06
CA ALA A 160 -12.81 -15.34 -2.18
C ALA A 160 -11.74 -16.29 -2.74
N PRO A 161 -11.75 -16.69 -4.03
CA PRO A 161 -10.71 -17.55 -4.58
C PRO A 161 -9.33 -16.87 -4.69
N LEU A 162 -9.28 -15.55 -4.94
CA LEU A 162 -8.03 -14.80 -4.93
C LEU A 162 -7.50 -14.65 -3.50
N ILE A 163 -8.36 -14.28 -2.55
CA ILE A 163 -8.02 -14.14 -1.13
C ILE A 163 -7.42 -15.44 -0.60
N SER A 164 -8.08 -16.58 -0.81
CA SER A 164 -7.62 -17.88 -0.30
C SER A 164 -6.33 -18.40 -0.94
N SER A 165 -5.97 -17.91 -2.13
CA SER A 165 -4.76 -18.32 -2.86
C SER A 165 -3.57 -17.38 -2.65
N THR A 166 -3.73 -16.31 -1.87
CA THR A 166 -2.70 -15.28 -1.63
C THR A 166 -2.46 -15.09 -0.13
N ALA A 167 -1.45 -14.30 0.23
CA ALA A 167 -1.16 -13.96 1.63
C ALA A 167 -2.29 -13.16 2.32
N ILE A 168 -3.27 -12.65 1.59
CA ILE A 168 -4.45 -11.95 2.13
C ILE A 168 -5.34 -12.90 2.97
N GLY A 169 -5.42 -14.18 2.58
CA GLY A 169 -6.19 -15.21 3.29
C GLY A 169 -5.45 -15.88 4.44
N GLY A 170 -4.24 -15.42 4.75
CA GLY A 170 -3.34 -16.00 5.75
C GLY A 170 -2.28 -16.92 5.14
N GLY A 171 -1.13 -17.03 5.80
CA GLY A 171 0.02 -17.79 5.31
C GLY A 171 0.66 -17.19 4.06
N ARG A 172 1.34 -18.04 3.26
CA ARG A 172 2.08 -17.58 2.06
C ARG A 172 1.21 -17.49 0.81
N GLY A 173 0.09 -18.21 0.76
CA GLY A 173 -0.69 -18.43 -0.45
C GLY A 173 0.03 -19.33 -1.49
N SER A 174 -0.68 -19.65 -2.57
CA SER A 174 -0.17 -20.43 -3.70
C SER A 174 0.17 -19.58 -4.92
N VAL A 175 -0.35 -18.36 -5.00
CA VAL A 175 -0.06 -17.38 -6.05
C VAL A 175 1.10 -16.50 -5.60
N SER A 176 2.17 -16.45 -6.40
CA SER A 176 3.31 -15.57 -6.13
C SER A 176 2.99 -14.13 -6.50
N PRO A 177 3.30 -13.15 -5.62
CA PRO A 177 3.12 -11.75 -5.93
C PRO A 177 4.28 -11.14 -6.71
N ASN A 178 4.00 -10.04 -7.42
CA ASN A 178 5.01 -9.06 -7.74
C ASN A 178 5.17 -8.14 -6.54
N LEU A 179 6.37 -8.09 -5.98
CA LEU A 179 6.68 -7.30 -4.81
C LEU A 179 7.30 -5.96 -5.22
N TYR A 180 6.88 -4.88 -4.57
CA TYR A 180 7.39 -3.55 -4.83
C TYR A 180 7.29 -2.66 -3.58
N TRP A 181 7.97 -1.52 -3.60
CA TRP A 181 7.91 -0.53 -2.54
C TRP A 181 7.65 0.87 -3.11
N GLN A 182 7.17 1.77 -2.28
CA GLN A 182 6.93 3.16 -2.64
C GLN A 182 7.27 4.10 -1.49
N LEU A 183 7.74 5.31 -1.83
CA LEU A 183 7.79 6.47 -0.93
C LEU A 183 6.76 7.49 -1.42
N PHE A 184 5.82 7.86 -0.57
CA PHE A 184 4.71 8.74 -0.94
C PHE A 184 4.31 9.66 0.22
N ASP A 185 3.54 10.72 -0.10
CA ASP A 185 3.02 11.65 0.90
C ASP A 185 1.73 11.14 1.55
N VAL A 186 1.68 11.22 2.86
CA VAL A 186 0.47 11.05 3.66
C VAL A 186 0.32 12.25 4.58
N GLU A 187 -0.65 13.10 4.28
CA GLU A 187 -0.99 14.27 5.11
C GLU A 187 0.20 15.17 5.47
N GLY A 188 1.16 15.30 4.55
CA GLY A 188 2.33 16.17 4.70
C GLY A 188 3.55 15.50 5.36
N GLN A 189 3.49 14.20 5.63
CA GLN A 189 4.65 13.38 6.02
C GLN A 189 4.86 12.28 4.97
N ALA A 190 6.09 12.06 4.53
CA ALA A 190 6.37 10.94 3.66
C ALA A 190 6.28 9.63 4.44
N ALA A 191 5.79 8.60 3.77
CA ALA A 191 5.73 7.23 4.28
C ALA A 191 6.29 6.26 3.25
N VAL A 192 6.94 5.21 3.71
CA VAL A 192 7.40 4.11 2.89
C VAL A 192 6.43 2.95 3.04
N SER A 193 6.05 2.31 1.92
CA SER A 193 5.25 1.08 1.93
C SER A 193 5.95 -0.09 1.26
N LEU A 194 5.59 -1.31 1.69
CA LEU A 194 5.89 -2.56 1.03
C LEU A 194 4.59 -3.18 0.54
N ASN A 195 4.56 -3.57 -0.73
CA ASN A 195 3.36 -3.97 -1.43
C ASN A 195 3.53 -5.29 -2.16
N ALA A 196 2.41 -6.00 -2.36
CA ALA A 196 2.35 -7.27 -3.05
C ALA A 196 1.17 -7.28 -4.03
N PHE A 197 1.47 -7.26 -5.32
CA PHE A 197 0.48 -7.32 -6.38
C PHE A 197 0.26 -8.76 -6.83
N TYR A 198 -0.98 -9.21 -6.75
CA TYR A 198 -1.42 -10.54 -7.16
C TYR A 198 -2.36 -10.46 -8.35
N ALA A 199 -2.32 -11.45 -9.22
CA ALA A 199 -3.27 -11.59 -10.33
C ALA A 199 -3.61 -13.06 -10.57
N ARG A 200 -4.87 -13.34 -10.90
CA ARG A 200 -5.33 -14.67 -11.32
C ARG A 200 -6.40 -14.58 -12.41
N PRO A 201 -6.44 -15.51 -13.36
CA PRO A 201 -7.54 -15.56 -14.31
C PRO A 201 -8.84 -16.04 -13.65
N VAL A 202 -9.99 -15.53 -14.11
CA VAL A 202 -11.32 -15.96 -13.70
C VAL A 202 -12.29 -15.84 -14.88
N GLY A 203 -12.81 -16.97 -15.39
CA GLY A 203 -13.57 -16.96 -16.63
C GLY A 203 -12.77 -16.31 -17.77
N ASP A 204 -13.40 -15.38 -18.48
CA ASP A 204 -12.77 -14.61 -19.58
C ASP A 204 -12.00 -13.38 -19.06
N GLY A 205 -12.04 -13.12 -17.74
CA GLY A 205 -11.46 -11.94 -17.12
C GLY A 205 -10.32 -12.27 -16.16
N TRP A 206 -10.01 -11.27 -15.32
CA TRP A 206 -8.96 -11.37 -14.29
C TRP A 206 -9.41 -10.76 -12.98
N GLN A 207 -8.90 -11.31 -11.90
CA GLN A 207 -8.92 -10.70 -10.58
C GLN A 207 -7.51 -10.28 -10.19
N THR A 208 -7.38 -9.08 -9.60
CA THR A 208 -6.14 -8.64 -9.00
C THR A 208 -6.34 -8.18 -7.58
N ALA A 209 -5.29 -8.25 -6.78
CA ALA A 209 -5.23 -7.62 -5.46
C ALA A 209 -3.88 -6.95 -5.29
N ASP A 210 -3.91 -5.71 -4.84
CA ASP A 210 -2.73 -4.94 -4.47
C ASP A 210 -2.75 -4.72 -2.96
N LEU A 211 -1.89 -5.43 -2.26
CA LEU A 211 -1.82 -5.50 -0.80
C LEU A 211 -0.67 -4.65 -0.30
N GLY A 212 -0.96 -3.53 0.38
CA GLY A 212 0.01 -2.83 1.21
C GLY A 212 0.16 -3.54 2.55
N TYR A 213 1.16 -4.43 2.65
CA TYR A 213 1.38 -5.26 3.83
C TYR A 213 2.22 -4.58 4.91
N TYR A 214 2.84 -3.46 4.57
CA TYR A 214 3.53 -2.57 5.49
C TYR A 214 3.43 -1.12 5.02
N GLY A 215 3.23 -0.20 5.96
CA GLY A 215 3.39 1.24 5.80
C GLY A 215 4.11 1.82 7.01
N SER A 216 5.10 2.68 6.79
CA SER A 216 5.79 3.37 7.91
C SER A 216 4.92 4.44 8.57
N GLY A 217 3.78 4.77 7.97
CA GLY A 217 2.80 5.74 8.45
C GLY A 217 1.57 5.78 7.52
N GLY A 218 0.53 6.47 7.94
CA GLY A 218 -0.68 6.74 7.15
C GLY A 218 -1.74 5.65 7.21
N PHE A 219 -1.39 4.40 7.02
CA PHE A 219 -2.34 3.28 7.09
C PHE A 219 -1.73 2.10 7.85
N TYR A 220 -2.56 1.31 8.52
CA TYR A 220 -2.15 0.06 9.16
C TYR A 220 -2.15 -1.12 8.20
N ALA A 221 -3.14 -1.15 7.30
CA ALA A 221 -3.28 -2.13 6.25
C ALA A 221 -4.10 -1.56 5.10
N LEU A 222 -3.78 -1.97 3.88
CA LEU A 222 -4.43 -1.52 2.66
C LEU A 222 -4.56 -2.71 1.71
N VAL A 223 -5.72 -2.86 1.07
CA VAL A 223 -5.87 -3.75 -0.07
C VAL A 223 -6.81 -3.15 -1.12
N SER A 224 -6.37 -3.16 -2.38
CA SER A 224 -7.17 -2.77 -3.54
C SER A 224 -7.44 -3.99 -4.39
N PHE A 225 -8.70 -4.37 -4.52
CA PHE A 225 -9.13 -5.44 -5.41
C PHE A 225 -9.62 -4.88 -6.75
N HIS A 226 -9.32 -5.58 -7.84
CA HIS A 226 -9.88 -5.27 -9.15
C HIS A 226 -10.47 -6.54 -9.77
N GLN A 227 -11.70 -6.43 -10.26
CA GLN A 227 -12.30 -7.41 -11.17
C GLN A 227 -12.28 -6.81 -12.58
N LEU A 228 -11.70 -7.52 -13.52
CA LEU A 228 -11.56 -7.10 -14.93
C LEU A 228 -12.42 -8.00 -15.78
N TRP A 229 -13.37 -7.42 -16.53
CA TRP A 229 -14.20 -8.13 -17.51
C TRP A 229 -13.95 -7.60 -18.93
N PRO A 230 -13.85 -8.50 -19.94
CA PRO A 230 -13.86 -8.08 -21.32
C PRO A 230 -15.23 -7.51 -21.68
N VAL A 231 -15.23 -6.36 -22.36
CA VAL A 231 -16.44 -5.72 -22.87
C VAL A 231 -16.16 -5.13 -24.24
N GLN A 232 -17.24 -4.79 -24.98
CA GLN A 232 -17.15 -4.06 -26.24
C GLN A 232 -17.68 -2.64 -26.03
N VAL A 233 -16.93 -1.65 -26.49
CA VAL A 233 -17.36 -0.25 -26.51
C VAL A 233 -17.28 0.26 -27.95
N ASN A 234 -18.42 0.53 -28.56
CA ASN A 234 -18.53 0.92 -29.99
C ASN A 234 -17.80 -0.05 -30.93
N GLY A 235 -17.92 -1.37 -30.67
CA GLY A 235 -17.28 -2.42 -31.48
C GLY A 235 -15.78 -2.60 -31.26
N THR A 236 -15.20 -1.93 -30.27
CA THR A 236 -13.77 -2.04 -29.93
C THR A 236 -13.61 -2.75 -28.58
N ASP A 237 -12.62 -3.62 -28.49
CA ASP A 237 -12.29 -4.32 -27.23
C ASP A 237 -11.93 -3.32 -26.14
N ALA A 238 -12.54 -3.50 -24.98
CA ALA A 238 -12.31 -2.70 -23.78
C ALA A 238 -12.39 -3.59 -22.53
N THR A 239 -12.03 -3.03 -21.39
CA THR A 239 -12.11 -3.68 -20.09
C THR A 239 -13.00 -2.88 -19.15
N LEU A 240 -14.05 -3.51 -18.62
CA LEU A 240 -14.75 -2.98 -17.45
C LEU A 240 -13.96 -3.39 -16.20
N VAL A 241 -13.60 -2.41 -15.39
CA VAL A 241 -12.90 -2.60 -14.11
C VAL A 241 -13.85 -2.21 -12.99
N TRP A 242 -14.14 -3.14 -12.07
CA TRP A 242 -14.70 -2.85 -10.76
C TRP A 242 -13.57 -2.92 -9.74
N ARG A 243 -13.43 -1.86 -8.97
CA ARG A 243 -12.37 -1.68 -7.97
C ARG A 243 -12.97 -1.48 -6.60
N VAL A 244 -12.40 -2.17 -5.60
CA VAL A 244 -12.72 -2.02 -4.18
C VAL A 244 -11.44 -1.71 -3.42
N ASP A 245 -11.41 -0.57 -2.76
CA ASP A 245 -10.30 -0.16 -1.90
C ASP A 245 -10.73 -0.29 -0.43
N LEU A 246 -9.98 -1.05 0.34
CA LEU A 246 -10.14 -1.23 1.77
C LEU A 246 -8.90 -0.71 2.48
N THR A 247 -9.08 0.17 3.45
CA THR A 247 -7.96 0.71 4.25
C THR A 247 -8.30 0.75 5.72
N SER A 248 -7.28 0.53 6.55
CA SER A 248 -7.32 0.73 7.99
C SER A 248 -6.25 1.72 8.40
N ALA A 249 -6.63 2.74 9.19
CA ALA A 249 -5.73 3.80 9.63
C ALA A 249 -6.11 4.31 11.03
N SER A 250 -5.11 4.82 11.78
CA SER A 250 -5.32 5.43 13.10
C SER A 250 -6.27 6.62 13.05
N ALA A 251 -6.06 7.51 12.07
CA ALA A 251 -6.87 8.72 11.90
C ALA A 251 -8.37 8.46 11.77
N LEU A 252 -8.77 7.25 11.30
CA LEU A 252 -10.18 6.88 11.17
C LEU A 252 -10.83 6.50 12.50
N SER A 253 -10.06 6.11 13.51
CA SER A 253 -10.58 5.54 14.77
C SER A 253 -11.41 6.53 15.59
N GLU A 254 -11.07 7.81 15.52
CA GLU A 254 -11.69 8.89 16.28
C GLU A 254 -12.85 9.56 15.55
N LEU A 255 -12.95 9.37 14.23
CA LEU A 255 -13.94 10.01 13.40
C LEU A 255 -15.34 9.42 13.61
N ARG A 256 -16.33 10.30 13.71
CA ARG A 256 -17.75 9.96 13.88
C ARG A 256 -18.65 10.80 12.96
N GLY A 257 -19.83 10.27 12.64
CA GLY A 257 -20.86 11.02 11.93
C GLY A 257 -20.34 11.72 10.65
N VAL A 258 -20.46 13.05 10.61
CA VAL A 258 -20.11 13.87 9.43
C VAL A 258 -18.62 13.82 9.09
N GLU A 259 -17.75 13.76 10.09
CA GLU A 259 -16.30 13.65 9.87
C GLU A 259 -15.93 12.35 9.16
N ARG A 260 -16.55 11.24 9.55
CA ARG A 260 -16.35 9.94 8.90
C ARG A 260 -16.86 9.92 7.46
N LEU A 261 -17.99 10.58 7.19
CA LEU A 261 -18.49 10.78 5.82
C LEU A 261 -17.50 11.63 4.99
N GLY A 262 -16.95 12.68 5.59
CA GLY A 262 -15.92 13.52 4.97
C GLY A 262 -14.66 12.73 4.59
N SER A 263 -14.21 11.81 5.44
CA SER A 263 -13.07 10.93 5.16
C SER A 263 -13.35 9.98 4.01
N GLY A 264 -14.57 9.42 3.91
CA GLY A 264 -14.99 8.62 2.76
C GLY A 264 -14.95 9.43 1.46
N ALA A 265 -15.43 10.67 1.48
CA ALA A 265 -15.38 11.56 0.32
C ALA A 265 -13.94 11.97 -0.04
N ALA A 266 -13.04 12.11 0.94
CA ALA A 266 -11.63 12.39 0.71
C ALA A 266 -10.95 11.19 0.05
N MET A 267 -11.12 9.98 0.58
CA MET A 267 -10.59 8.75 -0.02
C MET A 267 -11.12 8.55 -1.44
N MET A 268 -12.42 8.79 -1.69
CA MET A 268 -12.99 8.71 -3.04
C MET A 268 -12.29 9.67 -4.01
N ARG A 269 -11.98 10.90 -3.58
CA ARG A 269 -11.25 11.86 -4.43
C ARG A 269 -9.84 11.37 -4.77
N GLU A 270 -9.12 10.78 -3.82
CA GLU A 270 -7.78 10.24 -4.08
C GLU A 270 -7.84 9.02 -5.02
N VAL A 271 -8.79 8.10 -4.81
CA VAL A 271 -9.05 6.99 -5.73
C VAL A 271 -9.36 7.49 -7.15
N GLN A 272 -10.21 8.52 -7.28
CA GLN A 272 -10.53 9.13 -8.58
C GLN A 272 -9.31 9.78 -9.25
N LYS A 273 -8.42 10.42 -8.49
CA LYS A 273 -7.16 10.95 -9.05
C LYS A 273 -6.30 9.83 -9.61
N GLY A 274 -6.13 8.73 -8.85
CA GLY A 274 -5.40 7.55 -9.30
C GLY A 274 -6.00 6.94 -10.58
N ILE A 275 -7.32 6.74 -10.62
CA ILE A 275 -8.02 6.22 -11.80
C ILE A 275 -7.82 7.15 -13.01
N LYS A 276 -7.96 8.47 -12.85
CA LYS A 276 -7.74 9.43 -13.94
C LYS A 276 -6.31 9.42 -14.45
N ALA A 277 -5.33 9.33 -13.56
CA ALA A 277 -3.91 9.21 -13.92
C ALA A 277 -3.66 7.92 -14.71
N PHE A 278 -4.12 6.78 -14.19
CA PHE A 278 -4.04 5.49 -14.86
C PHE A 278 -4.69 5.50 -16.26
N LEU A 279 -5.89 6.07 -16.39
CA LEU A 279 -6.60 6.17 -17.67
C LEU A 279 -5.90 7.07 -18.70
N ARG A 280 -5.07 8.03 -18.27
CA ARG A 280 -4.22 8.81 -19.19
C ARG A 280 -3.09 7.96 -19.78
N ASP A 281 -2.52 7.08 -18.98
CA ASP A 281 -1.43 6.18 -19.41
C ASP A 281 -1.94 4.99 -20.23
N ALA A 282 -3.22 4.65 -20.09
CA ALA A 282 -3.88 3.54 -20.78
C ALA A 282 -4.48 3.91 -22.16
N ARG A 283 -4.16 5.10 -22.70
CA ARG A 283 -4.66 5.60 -24.00
C ARG A 283 -3.77 5.20 -25.16
#